data_9a5d9a39717d9d03370fac61ac9f294b
#
_entry.id   9a5d9a39717d9d03370fac61ac9f294b
#
_cell.length_a   1.000
_cell.length_b   1.000
_cell.length_c   1.000
_cell.angle_alpha   90.00
_cell.angle_beta   90.00
_cell.angle_gamma   90.00
#
_symmetry.space_group_name_H-M   'P 1'
#
loop_
_entity.id
_entity.type
_entity.pdbx_description
1 polymer ?
#
loop_
_entity_poly.entity_id
_entity_poly.type
_entity_poly.pdbx_seq_one_letter_code
_entity_poly.pdbx_strand_id
1 'polypeptide(L)'
;KESFELYLDAMKGDVWTVEMKDRNMRELELFGPLKGRLKKKICVGVVSHRTLQVERPEDIAATIRHALKYIAPEQLIISSDCGFGRQGGNRDIAFFKTTAIAQGTNIVRRELGLPVTEVRAANPALQTDIVPKTPDR
;
A
#
# COMPACT_ATOMS: atom_id res chain seq x y z
N LYS A 1 -8.70 18.40 13.23
CA LYS A 1 -8.99 17.26 14.11
C LYS A 1 -10.50 17.01 14.19
N GLU A 2 -11.28 18.02 14.51
CA GLU A 2 -12.75 17.96 14.58
C GLU A 2 -13.40 17.56 13.24
N SER A 3 -12.90 18.12 12.13
CA SER A 3 -13.37 17.77 10.78
C SER A 3 -13.15 16.31 10.42
N PHE A 4 -12.08 15.69 10.93
CA PHE A 4 -11.71 14.33 10.61
C PHE A 4 -12.73 13.30 11.13
N GLU A 5 -13.14 13.43 12.40
CA GLU A 5 -14.15 12.54 13.00
C GLU A 5 -15.51 12.71 12.32
N LEU A 6 -15.88 13.95 11.99
CA LEU A 6 -17.10 14.26 11.27
C LEU A 6 -17.11 13.62 9.86
N TYR A 7 -16.00 13.70 9.14
CA TYR A 7 -15.89 13.09 7.82
C TYR A 7 -15.99 11.56 7.86
N LEU A 8 -15.38 10.92 8.86
CA LEU A 8 -15.44 9.47 9.02
C LEU A 8 -16.85 8.95 9.23
N ASP A 9 -17.65 9.66 10.01
CA ASP A 9 -19.02 9.25 10.33
C ASP A 9 -20.04 9.72 9.28
N ALA A 10 -19.88 10.93 8.74
CA ALA A 10 -20.83 11.52 7.80
C ALA A 10 -20.68 11.01 6.36
N MET A 11 -19.47 10.64 5.93
CA MET A 11 -19.27 10.12 4.59
C MET A 11 -19.88 8.72 4.44
N LYS A 12 -20.76 8.56 3.47
CA LYS A 12 -21.27 7.25 3.08
C LYS A 12 -20.17 6.46 2.35
N GLY A 13 -20.06 5.17 2.62
CA GLY A 13 -19.08 4.26 2.00
C GLY A 13 -18.44 3.34 3.04
N ASP A 14 -18.05 2.16 2.58
CA ASP A 14 -17.49 1.10 3.44
C ASP A 14 -15.97 1.21 3.57
N VAL A 15 -15.33 1.88 2.61
CA VAL A 15 -13.87 2.05 2.55
C VAL A 15 -13.53 3.53 2.35
N TRP A 16 -12.61 4.00 3.14
CA TRP A 16 -12.00 5.31 2.95
C TRP A 16 -10.54 5.16 2.56
N THR A 17 -10.18 5.64 1.37
CA THR A 17 -8.80 5.63 0.85
C THR A 17 -8.08 6.92 1.19
N VAL A 18 -6.88 6.81 1.74
CA VAL A 18 -6.07 7.94 2.20
C VAL A 18 -4.64 7.84 1.68
N GLU A 19 -4.14 8.95 1.13
CA GLU A 19 -2.75 9.09 0.75
C GLU A 19 -1.91 9.36 2.01
N MET A 20 -0.94 8.49 2.30
CA MET A 20 -0.14 8.59 3.52
C MET A 20 1.35 8.52 3.28
N LYS A 21 1.82 7.81 2.24
CA LYS A 21 3.24 7.61 1.97
C LYS A 21 3.96 8.93 1.71
N ASP A 22 3.43 9.74 0.80
CA ASP A 22 4.03 11.02 0.43
C ASP A 22 3.88 12.11 1.53
N ARG A 23 3.15 11.80 2.61
CA ARG A 23 2.99 12.62 3.82
C ARG A 23 3.76 12.08 5.02
N ASN A 24 4.67 11.13 4.79
CA ASN A 24 5.44 10.48 5.85
C ASN A 24 4.56 9.86 6.95
N MET A 25 3.39 9.37 6.60
CA MET A 25 2.44 8.68 7.47
C MET A 25 1.95 9.50 8.68
N ARG A 26 2.11 10.82 8.68
CA ARG A 26 1.84 11.68 9.85
C ARG A 26 0.40 11.64 10.31
N GLU A 27 -0.54 11.64 9.37
CA GLU A 27 -1.96 11.70 9.69
C GLU A 27 -2.54 10.37 10.21
N LEU A 28 -1.76 9.28 10.21
CA LEU A 28 -2.19 8.01 10.80
C LEU A 28 -2.52 8.12 12.30
N GLU A 29 -1.86 9.02 13.02
CA GLU A 29 -2.13 9.28 14.44
C GLU A 29 -3.60 9.66 14.69
N LEU A 30 -4.25 10.29 13.72
CA LEU A 30 -5.65 10.71 13.83
C LEU A 30 -6.61 9.54 13.97
N PHE A 31 -6.22 8.35 13.50
CA PHE A 31 -7.01 7.12 13.65
C PHE A 31 -6.87 6.48 15.03
N GLY A 32 -5.83 6.83 15.81
CA GLY A 32 -5.56 6.26 17.11
C GLY A 32 -6.76 6.29 18.07
N PRO A 33 -7.39 7.46 18.31
CA PRO A 33 -8.58 7.56 19.16
C PRO A 33 -9.80 6.77 18.68
N LEU A 34 -9.80 6.39 17.40
CA LEU A 34 -10.89 5.68 16.73
C LEU A 34 -10.64 4.18 16.62
N LYS A 35 -9.44 3.71 17.01
CA LYS A 35 -9.09 2.28 16.96
C LYS A 35 -10.11 1.46 17.76
N GLY A 36 -10.67 0.43 17.10
CA GLY A 36 -11.75 -0.39 17.66
C GLY A 36 -13.15 0.22 17.58
N ARG A 37 -13.29 1.50 17.20
CA ARG A 37 -14.57 2.20 17.01
C ARG A 37 -14.90 2.47 15.55
N LEU A 38 -13.93 2.34 14.66
CA LEU A 38 -14.12 2.52 13.23
C LEU A 38 -15.12 1.51 12.68
N LYS A 39 -16.12 1.99 11.98
CA LYS A 39 -17.09 1.16 11.25
C LYS A 39 -16.67 0.89 9.81
N LYS A 40 -15.68 1.63 9.31
CA LYS A 40 -15.19 1.59 7.94
C LYS A 40 -13.82 0.95 7.88
N LYS A 41 -13.48 0.40 6.71
CA LYS A 41 -12.11 0.03 6.39
C LYS A 41 -11.34 1.25 5.91
N ILE A 42 -10.08 1.31 6.27
CA ILE A 42 -9.17 2.37 5.85
C ILE A 42 -8.16 1.79 4.88
N CYS A 43 -8.18 2.28 3.67
CA CYS A 43 -7.23 1.93 2.63
C CYS A 43 -6.07 2.94 2.65
N VAL A 44 -4.91 2.48 3.12
CA VAL A 44 -3.73 3.31 3.35
C VAL A 44 -2.76 3.17 2.21
N GLY A 45 -2.37 4.29 1.59
CA GLY A 45 -1.28 4.36 0.64
C GLY A 45 0.07 4.15 1.34
N VAL A 46 0.81 3.12 0.92
CA VAL A 46 2.13 2.75 1.46
C VAL A 46 3.25 2.88 0.43
N VAL A 47 2.89 3.19 -0.80
CA VAL A 47 3.80 3.37 -1.93
C VAL A 47 3.54 4.71 -2.57
N SER A 48 4.60 5.47 -2.82
CA SER A 48 4.55 6.78 -3.46
C SER A 48 4.18 6.66 -4.94
N HIS A 49 3.33 7.57 -5.40
CA HIS A 49 3.08 7.77 -6.82
C HIS A 49 3.98 8.86 -7.44
N ARG A 50 4.78 9.56 -6.62
CA ARG A 50 5.59 10.72 -7.03
C ARG A 50 7.03 10.37 -7.34
N THR A 51 7.53 9.25 -6.83
CA THR A 51 8.88 8.76 -7.12
C THR A 51 8.85 7.61 -8.13
N LEU A 52 9.86 7.56 -8.99
CA LEU A 52 10.05 6.45 -9.93
C LEU A 52 10.74 5.25 -9.28
N GLN A 53 11.34 5.44 -8.11
CA GLN A 53 11.97 4.36 -7.35
C GLN A 53 10.90 3.38 -6.85
N VAL A 54 11.13 2.10 -7.09
CA VAL A 54 10.31 1.02 -6.52
C VAL A 54 10.71 0.82 -5.08
N GLU A 55 9.75 0.86 -4.18
CA GLU A 55 9.96 0.60 -2.76
C GLU A 55 10.29 -0.86 -2.51
N ARG A 56 11.17 -1.14 -1.56
CA ARG A 56 11.48 -2.51 -1.16
C ARG A 56 10.31 -3.09 -0.33
N PRO A 57 10.00 -4.39 -0.46
CA PRO A 57 8.95 -5.03 0.32
C PRO A 57 9.12 -4.83 1.84
N GLU A 58 10.36 -4.80 2.35
CA GLU A 58 10.68 -4.61 3.76
C GLU A 58 10.30 -3.20 4.25
N ASP A 59 10.51 -2.18 3.41
CA ASP A 59 10.16 -0.78 3.73
C ASP A 59 8.63 -0.61 3.73
N ILE A 60 7.95 -1.29 2.82
CA ILE A 60 6.49 -1.36 2.80
C ILE A 60 5.97 -2.06 4.05
N ALA A 61 6.55 -3.20 4.44
CA ALA A 61 6.19 -3.91 5.65
C ALA A 61 6.37 -3.04 6.90
N ALA A 62 7.48 -2.28 6.99
CA ALA A 62 7.70 -1.33 8.08
C ALA A 62 6.61 -0.26 8.14
N THR A 63 6.19 0.25 6.97
CA THR A 63 5.10 1.23 6.85
C THR A 63 3.76 0.63 7.31
N ILE A 64 3.47 -0.62 6.92
CA ILE A 64 2.25 -1.33 7.35
C ILE A 64 2.25 -1.55 8.87
N ARG A 65 3.37 -1.98 9.47
CA ARG A 65 3.48 -2.14 10.94
C ARG A 65 3.23 -0.80 11.65
N HIS A 66 3.68 0.30 11.05
CA HIS A 66 3.38 1.63 11.58
C HIS A 66 1.87 1.93 11.55
N ALA A 67 1.19 1.63 10.44
CA ALA A 67 -0.26 1.81 10.32
C ALA A 67 -1.04 0.96 11.32
N LEU A 68 -0.60 -0.26 11.61
CA LEU A 68 -1.23 -1.18 12.56
C LEU A 68 -1.20 -0.68 14.02
N LYS A 69 -0.38 0.32 14.35
CA LYS A 69 -0.45 0.97 15.66
C LYS A 69 -1.78 1.70 15.87
N TYR A 70 -2.37 2.21 14.79
CA TYR A 70 -3.54 3.09 14.79
C TYR A 70 -4.81 2.47 14.19
N ILE A 71 -4.65 1.48 13.31
CA ILE A 71 -5.75 0.83 12.60
C ILE A 71 -5.68 -0.67 12.86
N ALA A 72 -6.80 -1.29 13.20
CA ALA A 72 -6.86 -2.73 13.44
C ALA A 72 -6.66 -3.50 12.12
N PRO A 73 -6.04 -4.71 12.15
CA PRO A 73 -5.75 -5.47 10.93
C PRO A 73 -6.99 -5.74 10.06
N GLU A 74 -8.14 -5.99 10.68
CA GLU A 74 -9.41 -6.28 10.01
C GLU A 74 -9.95 -5.08 9.24
N GLN A 75 -9.51 -3.88 9.62
CA GLN A 75 -9.95 -2.61 9.05
C GLN A 75 -8.93 -2.00 8.09
N LEU A 76 -7.71 -2.57 8.02
CA LEU A 76 -6.62 -2.04 7.20
C LEU A 76 -6.62 -2.68 5.81
N ILE A 77 -6.69 -1.84 4.79
CA ILE A 77 -6.43 -2.22 3.38
C ILE A 77 -5.16 -1.49 2.95
N ILE A 78 -4.35 -2.12 2.11
CA ILE A 78 -3.08 -1.58 1.64
C ILE A 78 -3.17 -1.22 0.16
N SER A 79 -2.67 -0.03 -0.20
CA SER A 79 -2.71 0.50 -1.55
C SER A 79 -1.46 1.35 -1.84
N SER A 80 -1.40 1.92 -3.04
CA SER A 80 -0.56 3.08 -3.36
C SER A 80 -1.28 4.38 -2.97
N ASP A 81 -0.53 5.46 -2.82
CA ASP A 81 -1.10 6.79 -2.52
C ASP A 81 -2.06 7.25 -3.63
N CYS A 82 -1.70 7.01 -4.88
CA CYS A 82 -2.52 7.35 -6.04
C CYS A 82 -2.16 6.43 -7.21
N GLY A 83 -2.78 6.63 -8.37
CA GLY A 83 -2.42 5.92 -9.60
C GLY A 83 -1.03 6.32 -10.13
N PHE A 84 -0.36 5.39 -10.81
CA PHE A 84 1.01 5.54 -11.32
C PHE A 84 1.11 6.24 -12.68
N GLY A 85 0.06 6.89 -13.15
CA GLY A 85 0.00 7.53 -14.47
C GLY A 85 0.69 8.89 -14.58
N ARG A 86 1.42 9.35 -13.54
CA ARG A 86 2.04 10.69 -13.51
C ARG A 86 3.56 10.64 -13.72
N GLN A 87 4.10 11.74 -14.27
CA GLN A 87 5.50 12.15 -14.16
C GLN A 87 6.52 11.13 -14.65
N GLY A 88 6.35 10.60 -15.85
CA GLY A 88 7.31 9.68 -16.45
C GLY A 88 7.28 8.27 -15.89
N GLY A 89 6.33 7.97 -15.01
CA GLY A 89 6.03 6.61 -14.61
C GLY A 89 5.64 5.80 -15.85
N ASN A 90 6.30 4.66 -16.04
CA ASN A 90 5.96 3.73 -17.09
C ASN A 90 5.28 2.49 -16.52
N ARG A 91 4.79 1.64 -17.39
CA ARG A 91 4.10 0.39 -17.05
C ARG A 91 4.95 -0.53 -16.16
N ASP A 92 6.25 -0.60 -16.42
CA ASP A 92 7.14 -1.51 -15.69
C ASP A 92 7.35 -1.04 -14.25
N ILE A 93 7.55 0.26 -14.04
CA ILE A 93 7.65 0.84 -12.71
C ILE A 93 6.35 0.60 -11.93
N ALA A 94 5.19 0.85 -12.55
CA ALA A 94 3.89 0.61 -11.94
C ALA A 94 3.70 -0.86 -11.56
N PHE A 95 4.10 -1.77 -12.44
CA PHE A 95 4.06 -3.21 -12.22
C PHE A 95 4.91 -3.62 -11.02
N PHE A 96 6.17 -3.19 -10.95
CA PHE A 96 7.06 -3.52 -9.85
C PHE A 96 6.64 -2.89 -8.52
N LYS A 97 6.13 -1.66 -8.54
CA LYS A 97 5.54 -1.03 -7.33
C LYS A 97 4.35 -1.83 -6.80
N THR A 98 3.44 -2.26 -7.67
CA THR A 98 2.29 -3.07 -7.30
C THR A 98 2.72 -4.45 -6.76
N THR A 99 3.71 -5.07 -7.38
CA THR A 99 4.31 -6.32 -6.90
C THR A 99 4.91 -6.15 -5.51
N ALA A 100 5.65 -5.07 -5.28
CA ALA A 100 6.27 -4.77 -3.99
C ALA A 100 5.21 -4.55 -2.88
N ILE A 101 4.06 -3.92 -3.20
CA ILE A 101 2.94 -3.79 -2.25
C ILE A 101 2.48 -5.18 -1.78
N ALA A 102 2.25 -6.10 -2.71
CA ALA A 102 1.79 -7.45 -2.38
C ALA A 102 2.83 -8.24 -1.56
N GLN A 103 4.11 -8.14 -1.93
CA GLN A 103 5.22 -8.77 -1.20
C GLN A 103 5.35 -8.22 0.22
N GLY A 104 5.36 -6.89 0.39
CA GLY A 104 5.43 -6.24 1.70
C GLY A 104 4.23 -6.56 2.59
N THR A 105 3.04 -6.62 1.99
CA THR A 105 1.83 -7.04 2.70
C THR A 105 1.94 -8.49 3.18
N ASN A 106 2.46 -9.39 2.37
CA ASN A 106 2.66 -10.79 2.74
C ASN A 106 3.67 -10.97 3.88
N ILE A 107 4.70 -10.11 4.00
CA ILE A 107 5.60 -10.13 5.15
C ILE A 107 4.80 -9.94 6.43
N VAL A 108 4.00 -8.88 6.50
CA VAL A 108 3.20 -8.56 7.70
C VAL A 108 2.09 -9.60 7.95
N ARG A 109 1.48 -10.13 6.90
CA ARG A 109 0.48 -11.20 7.06
C ARG A 109 1.07 -12.44 7.71
N ARG A 110 2.30 -12.84 7.34
CA ARG A 110 3.00 -13.97 8.01
C ARG A 110 3.26 -13.67 9.47
N GLU A 111 3.69 -12.46 9.81
CA GLU A 111 3.93 -12.05 11.20
C GLU A 111 2.66 -12.11 12.06
N LEU A 112 1.52 -11.83 11.46
CA LEU A 112 0.22 -11.86 12.12
C LEU A 112 -0.44 -13.25 12.08
N GLY A 113 0.21 -14.27 11.51
CA GLY A 113 -0.37 -15.61 11.34
C GLY A 113 -1.53 -15.65 10.34
N LEU A 114 -1.62 -14.67 9.45
CA LEU A 114 -2.66 -14.59 8.43
C LEU A 114 -2.25 -15.32 7.15
N PRO A 115 -3.21 -15.85 6.37
CA PRO A 115 -2.91 -16.46 5.09
C PRO A 115 -2.22 -15.48 4.15
N VAL A 116 -1.21 -15.95 3.42
CA VAL A 116 -0.53 -15.16 2.37
C VAL A 116 -1.05 -15.53 0.99
N THR A 117 -0.95 -14.60 0.06
CA THR A 117 -1.33 -14.82 -1.34
C THR A 117 -0.06 -14.99 -2.17
N GLU A 118 -0.05 -15.93 -3.10
CA GLU A 118 1.04 -16.04 -4.08
C GLU A 118 1.11 -14.74 -4.91
N VAL A 119 2.30 -14.17 -4.98
CA VAL A 119 2.59 -13.03 -5.85
C VAL A 119 3.25 -13.53 -7.13
N ARG A 120 2.44 -14.01 -8.06
CA ARG A 120 2.91 -14.61 -9.33
C ARG A 120 3.82 -13.66 -10.11
N ALA A 121 3.55 -12.37 -10.06
CA ALA A 121 4.36 -11.34 -10.68
C ALA A 121 5.80 -11.24 -10.13
N ALA A 122 6.05 -11.74 -8.92
CA ALA A 122 7.37 -11.80 -8.32
C ALA A 122 8.11 -13.11 -8.57
N ASN A 123 7.48 -14.08 -9.24
CA ASN A 123 8.08 -15.36 -9.55
C ASN A 123 8.96 -15.25 -10.81
N PRO A 124 10.29 -15.41 -10.70
CA PRO A 124 11.19 -15.31 -11.87
C PRO A 124 10.84 -16.29 -12.98
N ALA A 125 10.30 -17.47 -12.64
CA ALA A 125 9.93 -18.47 -13.63
C ALA A 125 8.69 -18.08 -14.47
N LEU A 126 7.93 -17.09 -14.02
CA LEU A 126 6.74 -16.58 -14.69
C LEU A 126 6.98 -15.21 -15.34
N GLN A 127 8.17 -14.64 -15.18
CA GLN A 127 8.52 -13.39 -15.83
C GLN A 127 8.71 -13.65 -17.32
N THR A 128 7.88 -13.05 -18.13
CA THR A 128 8.17 -12.88 -19.56
C THR A 128 9.24 -11.81 -19.70
N ASP A 129 10.22 -12.03 -20.57
CA ASP A 129 11.27 -11.04 -20.86
C ASP A 129 10.62 -9.70 -21.24
N ILE A 130 10.54 -8.79 -20.30
CA ILE A 130 10.02 -7.43 -20.51
C ILE A 130 11.09 -6.58 -21.20
N VAL A 131 12.35 -7.00 -21.12
CA VAL A 131 13.45 -6.37 -21.81
C VAL A 131 13.50 -6.95 -23.23
N PRO A 132 13.37 -6.14 -24.29
CA PRO A 132 13.61 -6.59 -25.65
C PRO A 132 15.02 -7.17 -25.70
N LYS A 133 15.16 -8.44 -26.08
CA LYS A 133 16.47 -9.00 -26.38
C LYS A 133 17.09 -8.10 -27.43
N THR A 134 18.17 -7.40 -27.09
CA THR A 134 19.00 -6.75 -28.10
C THR A 134 19.41 -7.83 -29.05
N PRO A 135 19.20 -7.67 -30.38
CA PRO A 135 19.73 -8.63 -31.35
C PRO A 135 21.22 -8.77 -31.07
N ASP A 136 21.68 -10.01 -30.96
CA ASP A 136 23.09 -10.32 -30.88
C ASP A 136 23.77 -9.64 -32.09
N ARG A 137 24.74 -8.78 -31.85
CA ARG A 137 25.56 -8.13 -32.86
C ARG A 137 26.57 -9.11 -33.38
#